data_f34eddaa1d1f8ade5b883a700cf8c748
#
_entry.id   f34eddaa1d1f8ade5b883a700cf8c748
#
_cell.length_a   1.000
_cell.length_b   1.000
_cell.length_c   1.000
_cell.angle_alpha   90.00
_cell.angle_beta   90.00
_cell.angle_gamma   90.00
#
_symmetry.space_group_name_H-M   'P 1'
#
loop_
_entity.id
_entity.type
_entity.pdbx_description
1 polymer ?
#
loop_
_entity_poly.entity_id
_entity_poly.type
_entity_poly.pdbx_seq_one_letter_code
_entity_poly.pdbx_strand_id
1 'polypeptide(L)'
;MLRRFIDYYKPHRKLFFADLFFAFLLAVCDLFYPMIAKNIINEYVPDKNLRLLLIWSAVLLGIYLLKAGFNYFVNYYGHIVGVRMQADMRRDVFRRLQKLPFSFYDENKTGSIMSRIINDLMDISELAHHGPEDLFLSLVMLVASFAILCTINVPLTLIIFLTLPFIIYFSMRLRKNMKAAFTKSREEIAEVNAGLENSIAGIRVTRAYTGAEHETWKFERQNQRFVSARSAAYKIMAVFTTGSTLFTDVLYLLVLVAGGLFFFQDRIDAGEFAAYLLYVNSFLNPIKRFVAFFEQYQNGITGFQRFEELMAQEEEREEPNASDVHQLAGAIDFDHVSFQYEGEKEEGSGRYIIQDLSLHIDQGKTVALVGPSGGGKTTLCHLIPRFYEVSEGRILIDGQDITKMTRTSLRRNIGMVAQDVFLFTGTIRENIAYGNLDASQEELIAAAKKANIHDYIMSLPEGYDTYIGERGVKLSGGQKQRISIARVFLKNPSILILDEATSALDNATEMLIQES
;
A
#
# COMPACT_ATOMS: atom_id res chain seq x y z
N MET A 1 -17.04 -4.50 -5.61
CA MET A 1 -16.20 -4.45 -4.42
C MET A 1 -16.12 -5.82 -3.70
N LEU A 2 -17.13 -6.29 -2.93
CA LEU A 2 -17.06 -7.54 -2.13
C LEU A 2 -16.74 -8.79 -2.98
N ARG A 3 -17.35 -8.94 -4.15
CA ARG A 3 -17.08 -10.07 -5.05
C ARG A 3 -15.61 -10.14 -5.46
N ARG A 4 -15.00 -9.01 -5.82
CA ARG A 4 -13.59 -8.95 -6.22
C ARG A 4 -12.65 -9.24 -5.04
N PHE A 5 -13.01 -8.77 -3.82
CA PHE A 5 -12.27 -9.12 -2.61
C PHE A 5 -12.26 -10.64 -2.38
N ILE A 6 -13.42 -11.28 -2.50
CA ILE A 6 -13.55 -12.75 -2.38
C ILE A 6 -12.78 -13.48 -3.49
N ASP A 7 -12.68 -12.91 -4.69
CA ASP A 7 -11.94 -13.53 -5.79
C ASP A 7 -10.45 -13.71 -5.49
N TYR A 8 -9.85 -12.84 -4.67
CA TYR A 8 -8.45 -12.99 -4.23
C TYR A 8 -8.22 -14.15 -3.27
N TYR A 9 -9.27 -14.70 -2.62
CA TYR A 9 -9.13 -15.95 -1.84
C TYR A 9 -9.08 -17.20 -2.72
N LYS A 10 -9.61 -17.16 -3.95
CA LYS A 10 -9.74 -18.36 -4.80
C LYS A 10 -8.43 -19.13 -4.98
N PRO A 11 -7.26 -18.49 -5.28
CA PRO A 11 -5.99 -19.20 -5.40
C PRO A 11 -5.54 -19.84 -4.08
N HIS A 12 -5.93 -19.27 -2.93
CA HIS A 12 -5.47 -19.63 -1.60
C HIS A 12 -6.51 -20.39 -0.77
N ARG A 13 -7.67 -20.74 -1.35
CA ARG A 13 -8.84 -21.30 -0.65
C ARG A 13 -8.54 -22.54 0.20
N LYS A 14 -7.63 -23.41 -0.26
CA LYS A 14 -7.29 -24.63 0.50
C LYS A 14 -6.62 -24.27 1.82
N LEU A 15 -5.69 -23.34 1.78
CA LEU A 15 -4.98 -22.90 2.98
C LEU A 15 -5.89 -22.12 3.92
N PHE A 16 -6.75 -21.24 3.37
CA PHE A 16 -7.74 -20.48 4.12
C PHE A 16 -8.73 -21.37 4.88
N PHE A 17 -9.31 -22.37 4.21
CA PHE A 17 -10.22 -23.29 4.90
C PHE A 17 -9.51 -24.22 5.89
N ALA A 18 -8.24 -24.60 5.64
CA ALA A 18 -7.44 -25.33 6.60
C ALA A 18 -7.17 -24.48 7.85
N ASP A 19 -6.89 -23.19 7.68
CA ASP A 19 -6.70 -22.24 8.77
C ASP A 19 -7.95 -22.13 9.65
N LEU A 20 -9.12 -21.89 9.07
CA LEU A 20 -10.40 -21.87 9.80
C LEU A 20 -10.70 -23.19 10.51
N PHE A 21 -10.34 -24.33 9.90
CA PHE A 21 -10.53 -25.64 10.52
C PHE A 21 -9.63 -25.82 11.74
N PHE A 22 -8.35 -25.48 11.65
CA PHE A 22 -7.45 -25.55 12.80
C PHE A 22 -7.78 -24.51 13.87
N ALA A 23 -8.25 -23.34 13.48
CA ALA A 23 -8.79 -22.34 14.40
C ALA A 23 -10.04 -22.89 15.16
N PHE A 24 -10.93 -23.60 14.47
CA PHE A 24 -12.05 -24.30 15.11
C PHE A 24 -11.57 -25.34 16.12
N LEU A 25 -10.59 -26.19 15.75
CA LEU A 25 -10.03 -27.18 16.67
C LEU A 25 -9.36 -26.53 17.89
N LEU A 26 -8.69 -25.38 17.68
CA LEU A 26 -8.13 -24.58 18.76
C LEU A 26 -9.22 -24.13 19.74
N ALA A 27 -10.35 -23.61 19.23
CA ALA A 27 -11.51 -23.21 20.05
C ALA A 27 -12.09 -24.39 20.83
N VAL A 28 -12.22 -25.55 20.19
CA VAL A 28 -12.67 -26.79 20.85
C VAL A 28 -11.74 -27.16 21.99
N CYS A 29 -10.42 -27.13 21.81
CA CYS A 29 -9.44 -27.40 22.88
C CYS A 29 -9.62 -26.46 24.09
N ASP A 30 -9.95 -25.19 23.86
CA ASP A 30 -10.16 -24.20 24.94
C ASP A 30 -11.41 -24.50 25.80
N LEU A 31 -12.40 -25.15 25.22
CA LEU A 31 -13.63 -25.49 25.93
C LEU A 31 -13.49 -26.71 26.85
N PHE A 32 -12.49 -27.58 26.65
CA PHE A 32 -12.31 -28.78 27.47
C PHE A 32 -11.76 -28.52 28.87
N TYR A 33 -10.88 -27.54 29.04
CA TYR A 33 -10.22 -27.25 30.31
C TYR A 33 -11.21 -27.03 31.47
N PRO A 34 -12.23 -26.15 31.37
CA PRO A 34 -13.17 -25.93 32.46
C PRO A 34 -14.00 -27.16 32.79
N MET A 35 -14.36 -28.00 31.80
CA MET A 35 -15.11 -29.23 32.01
C MET A 35 -14.32 -30.30 32.73
N ILE A 36 -13.05 -30.47 32.36
CA ILE A 36 -12.14 -31.42 33.06
C ILE A 36 -11.92 -30.92 34.49
N ALA A 37 -11.70 -29.61 34.70
CA ALA A 37 -11.54 -29.03 36.02
C ALA A 37 -12.78 -29.25 36.90
N LYS A 38 -14.02 -29.11 36.35
CA LYS A 38 -15.26 -29.42 37.02
C LYS A 38 -15.26 -30.86 37.57
N ASN A 39 -14.97 -31.83 36.71
CA ASN A 39 -15.00 -33.26 37.10
C ASN A 39 -13.90 -33.60 38.12
N ILE A 40 -12.72 -32.99 37.99
CA ILE A 40 -11.64 -33.15 38.98
C ILE A 40 -12.10 -32.69 40.37
N ILE A 41 -12.73 -31.53 40.47
CA ILE A 41 -13.16 -30.91 41.73
C ILE A 41 -14.34 -31.67 42.34
N ASN A 42 -15.31 -32.11 41.52
CA ASN A 42 -16.53 -32.73 42.01
C ASN A 42 -16.42 -34.23 42.32
N GLU A 43 -15.57 -34.96 41.58
CA GLU A 43 -15.54 -36.41 41.63
C GLU A 43 -14.17 -36.94 42.10
N TYR A 44 -13.08 -36.59 41.36
CA TYR A 44 -11.80 -37.28 41.53
C TYR A 44 -11.06 -36.89 42.81
N VAL A 45 -11.17 -35.63 43.25
CA VAL A 45 -10.53 -35.15 44.48
C VAL A 45 -11.30 -35.60 45.72
N PRO A 46 -12.64 -35.44 45.82
CA PRO A 46 -13.41 -35.94 46.97
C PRO A 46 -13.29 -37.46 47.16
N ASP A 47 -13.34 -38.23 46.07
CA ASP A 47 -13.20 -39.67 46.08
C ASP A 47 -11.77 -40.19 46.30
N LYS A 48 -10.78 -39.24 46.44
CA LYS A 48 -9.35 -39.53 46.55
C LYS A 48 -8.82 -40.46 45.46
N ASN A 49 -9.43 -40.36 44.26
CA ASN A 49 -9.07 -41.20 43.11
C ASN A 49 -7.87 -40.62 42.35
N LEU A 50 -6.68 -40.87 42.90
CA LEU A 50 -5.41 -40.38 42.33
C LEU A 50 -5.20 -40.89 40.88
N ARG A 51 -5.67 -42.11 40.57
CA ARG A 51 -5.53 -42.67 39.22
C ARG A 51 -6.28 -41.86 38.17
N LEU A 52 -7.54 -41.52 38.42
CA LEU A 52 -8.35 -40.71 37.49
C LEU A 52 -7.81 -39.30 37.40
N LEU A 53 -7.38 -38.68 38.51
CA LEU A 53 -6.73 -37.38 38.50
C LEU A 53 -5.49 -37.35 37.58
N LEU A 54 -4.61 -38.37 37.69
CA LEU A 54 -3.40 -38.43 36.84
C LEU A 54 -3.73 -38.69 35.37
N ILE A 55 -4.72 -39.58 35.09
CA ILE A 55 -5.18 -39.87 33.72
C ILE A 55 -5.70 -38.57 33.06
N TRP A 56 -6.62 -37.86 33.71
CA TRP A 56 -7.20 -36.63 33.13
C TRP A 56 -6.21 -35.47 33.05
N SER A 57 -5.25 -35.40 33.98
CA SER A 57 -4.12 -34.46 33.86
C SER A 57 -3.25 -34.78 32.65
N ALA A 58 -2.98 -36.07 32.37
CA ALA A 58 -2.23 -36.45 31.17
C ALA A 58 -3.03 -36.18 29.88
N VAL A 59 -4.37 -36.44 29.88
CA VAL A 59 -5.25 -36.07 28.77
C VAL A 59 -5.21 -34.55 28.52
N LEU A 60 -5.29 -33.74 29.59
CA LEU A 60 -5.22 -32.29 29.47
C LEU A 60 -3.88 -31.82 28.91
N LEU A 61 -2.77 -32.44 29.34
CA LEU A 61 -1.44 -32.16 28.76
C LEU A 61 -1.42 -32.52 27.27
N GLY A 62 -2.00 -33.63 26.86
CA GLY A 62 -2.15 -34.00 25.45
C GLY A 62 -2.95 -32.96 24.64
N ILE A 63 -4.07 -32.48 25.20
CA ILE A 63 -4.86 -31.39 24.60
C ILE A 63 -4.03 -30.13 24.46
N TYR A 64 -3.22 -29.74 25.45
CA TYR A 64 -2.36 -28.57 25.37
C TYR A 64 -1.26 -28.70 24.32
N LEU A 65 -0.68 -29.89 24.16
CA LEU A 65 0.31 -30.12 23.08
C LEU A 65 -0.33 -30.03 21.69
N LEU A 66 -1.53 -30.62 21.51
CA LEU A 66 -2.30 -30.49 20.28
C LEU A 66 -2.68 -29.01 20.01
N LYS A 67 -3.17 -28.32 21.05
CA LYS A 67 -3.49 -26.88 20.98
C LYS A 67 -2.27 -26.07 20.54
N ALA A 68 -1.08 -26.33 21.06
CA ALA A 68 0.14 -25.66 20.66
C ALA A 68 0.45 -25.86 19.17
N GLY A 69 0.25 -27.09 18.65
CA GLY A 69 0.39 -27.39 17.23
C GLY A 69 -0.62 -26.63 16.36
N PHE A 70 -1.90 -26.64 16.77
CA PHE A 70 -2.95 -25.90 16.06
C PHE A 70 -2.71 -24.38 16.08
N ASN A 71 -2.31 -23.85 17.23
CA ASN A 71 -1.97 -22.44 17.38
C ASN A 71 -0.79 -22.03 16.49
N TYR A 72 0.25 -22.88 16.40
CA TYR A 72 1.35 -22.67 15.46
C TYR A 72 0.85 -22.63 14.01
N PHE A 73 -0.03 -23.58 13.63
CA PHE A 73 -0.58 -23.63 12.28
C PHE A 73 -1.35 -22.34 11.94
N VAL A 74 -2.28 -21.94 12.80
CA VAL A 74 -3.12 -20.74 12.61
C VAL A 74 -2.26 -19.49 12.54
N ASN A 75 -1.35 -19.29 13.49
CA ASN A 75 -0.50 -18.09 13.51
C ASN A 75 0.47 -18.04 12.32
N TYR A 76 0.92 -19.15 11.79
CA TYR A 76 1.84 -19.15 10.64
C TYR A 76 1.09 -19.14 9.32
N TYR A 77 0.25 -20.13 9.07
CA TYR A 77 -0.38 -20.31 7.75
C TYR A 77 -1.52 -19.32 7.49
N GLY A 78 -2.22 -18.86 8.52
CA GLY A 78 -3.20 -17.79 8.39
C GLY A 78 -2.57 -16.51 7.86
N HIS A 79 -1.45 -16.05 8.46
CA HIS A 79 -0.72 -14.89 7.97
C HIS A 79 -0.19 -15.09 6.54
N ILE A 80 0.23 -16.32 6.17
CA ILE A 80 0.67 -16.62 4.78
C ILE A 80 -0.45 -16.41 3.76
N VAL A 81 -1.71 -16.68 4.11
CA VAL A 81 -2.86 -16.36 3.23
C VAL A 81 -2.92 -14.85 2.96
N GLY A 82 -2.88 -14.04 4.00
CA GLY A 82 -2.89 -12.57 3.88
C GLY A 82 -1.72 -12.04 3.04
N VAL A 83 -0.50 -12.50 3.33
CA VAL A 83 0.71 -12.09 2.58
C VAL A 83 0.64 -12.46 1.10
N ARG A 84 0.13 -13.66 0.77
CA ARG A 84 -0.02 -14.09 -0.62
C ARG A 84 -1.08 -13.27 -1.36
N MET A 85 -2.21 -13.01 -0.73
CA MET A 85 -3.24 -12.12 -1.29
C MET A 85 -2.69 -10.72 -1.53
N GLN A 86 -1.95 -10.15 -0.57
CA GLN A 86 -1.28 -8.86 -0.71
C GLN A 86 -0.30 -8.86 -1.89
N ALA A 87 0.48 -9.93 -2.07
CA ALA A 87 1.43 -10.06 -3.18
C ALA A 87 0.71 -10.09 -4.54
N ASP A 88 -0.41 -10.82 -4.64
CA ASP A 88 -1.21 -10.88 -5.87
C ASP A 88 -1.83 -9.50 -6.18
N MET A 89 -2.44 -8.85 -5.20
CA MET A 89 -2.99 -7.50 -5.35
C MET A 89 -1.91 -6.48 -5.74
N ARG A 90 -0.72 -6.54 -5.12
CA ARG A 90 0.40 -5.66 -5.45
C ARG A 90 0.87 -5.86 -6.89
N ARG A 91 0.91 -7.10 -7.36
CA ARG A 91 1.25 -7.44 -8.75
C ARG A 91 0.24 -6.85 -9.72
N ASP A 92 -1.05 -6.97 -9.43
CA ASP A 92 -2.11 -6.45 -10.27
C ASP A 92 -2.09 -4.92 -10.34
N VAL A 93 -1.90 -4.25 -9.19
CA VAL A 93 -1.71 -2.79 -9.14
C VAL A 93 -0.49 -2.37 -9.95
N PHE A 94 0.65 -3.03 -9.77
CA PHE A 94 1.86 -2.65 -10.50
C PHE A 94 1.69 -2.81 -12.01
N ARG A 95 1.04 -3.90 -12.46
CA ARG A 95 0.69 -4.09 -13.88
C ARG A 95 -0.28 -3.03 -14.39
N ARG A 96 -1.24 -2.62 -13.55
CA ARG A 96 -2.18 -1.55 -13.89
C ARG A 96 -1.47 -0.22 -14.06
N LEU A 97 -0.61 0.13 -13.11
CA LEU A 97 0.18 1.37 -13.17
C LEU A 97 1.01 1.49 -14.46
N GLN A 98 1.60 0.39 -14.97
CA GLN A 98 2.36 0.42 -16.22
C GLN A 98 1.52 0.75 -17.47
N LYS A 99 0.20 0.78 -17.35
CA LYS A 99 -0.74 1.00 -18.45
C LYS A 99 -1.58 2.27 -18.31
N LEU A 100 -1.42 3.00 -17.21
CA LEU A 100 -2.16 4.24 -16.98
C LEU A 100 -1.60 5.39 -17.80
N PRO A 101 -2.44 6.35 -18.24
CA PRO A 101 -2.02 7.51 -19.00
C PRO A 101 -1.14 8.46 -18.16
N PHE A 102 -0.37 9.30 -18.82
CA PHE A 102 0.50 10.28 -18.16
C PHE A 102 -0.28 11.27 -17.29
N SER A 103 -1.50 11.67 -17.70
CA SER A 103 -2.37 12.55 -16.92
C SER A 103 -2.60 12.03 -15.49
N PHE A 104 -2.73 10.71 -15.33
CA PHE A 104 -2.83 10.11 -13.99
C PHE A 104 -1.61 10.42 -13.10
N TYR A 105 -0.41 10.41 -13.67
CA TYR A 105 0.83 10.67 -12.91
C TYR A 105 1.05 12.16 -12.65
N ASP A 106 0.51 13.04 -13.49
CA ASP A 106 0.54 14.49 -13.27
C ASP A 106 -0.37 14.90 -12.09
N GLU A 107 -1.55 14.25 -11.99
CA GLU A 107 -2.53 14.53 -10.94
C GLU A 107 -2.21 13.84 -9.61
N ASN A 108 -1.49 12.72 -9.64
CA ASN A 108 -1.25 11.90 -8.46
C ASN A 108 0.21 11.94 -8.01
N LYS A 109 0.45 12.41 -6.80
CA LYS A 109 1.79 12.40 -6.20
C LYS A 109 2.29 10.96 -6.01
N THR A 110 3.53 10.68 -6.40
CA THR A 110 4.19 9.36 -6.26
C THR A 110 4.07 8.80 -4.83
N GLY A 111 4.24 9.64 -3.80
CA GLY A 111 4.08 9.24 -2.40
C GLY A 111 2.67 8.73 -2.06
N SER A 112 1.62 9.31 -2.65
CA SER A 112 0.24 8.84 -2.48
C SER A 112 0.03 7.46 -3.11
N ILE A 113 0.55 7.25 -4.33
CA ILE A 113 0.50 5.95 -5.02
C ILE A 113 1.26 4.90 -4.21
N MET A 114 2.46 5.21 -3.73
CA MET A 114 3.25 4.32 -2.87
C MET A 114 2.53 3.94 -1.58
N SER A 115 1.87 4.91 -0.91
CA SER A 115 1.07 4.63 0.29
C SER A 115 -0.07 3.65 0.02
N ARG A 116 -0.76 3.77 -1.12
CA ARG A 116 -1.81 2.81 -1.53
C ARG A 116 -1.26 1.39 -1.74
N ILE A 117 -0.07 1.25 -2.33
CA ILE A 117 0.55 -0.05 -2.62
C ILE A 117 1.14 -0.71 -1.37
N ILE A 118 1.57 0.07 -0.38
CA ILE A 118 2.23 -0.45 0.82
C ILE A 118 1.24 -0.54 1.98
N ASN A 119 0.67 0.59 2.40
CA ASN A 119 -0.13 0.67 3.62
C ASN A 119 -1.55 0.13 3.43
N ASP A 120 -2.26 0.57 2.36
CA ASP A 120 -3.63 0.13 2.14
C ASP A 120 -3.69 -1.38 1.87
N LEU A 121 -2.72 -1.94 1.11
CA LEU A 121 -2.64 -3.39 0.88
C LEU A 121 -2.26 -4.18 2.15
N MET A 122 -1.54 -3.58 3.09
CA MET A 122 -1.28 -4.19 4.39
C MET A 122 -2.57 -4.25 5.23
N ASP A 123 -3.32 -3.15 5.31
CA ASP A 123 -4.61 -3.13 6.01
C ASP A 123 -5.62 -4.11 5.41
N ILE A 124 -5.61 -4.29 4.08
CA ILE A 124 -6.42 -5.29 3.39
C ILE A 124 -5.98 -6.72 3.76
N SER A 125 -4.67 -6.98 3.83
CA SER A 125 -4.11 -8.28 4.20
C SER A 125 -4.48 -8.66 5.63
N GLU A 126 -4.40 -7.72 6.56
CA GLU A 126 -4.82 -7.91 7.96
C GLU A 126 -6.32 -8.24 8.06
N LEU A 127 -7.16 -7.50 7.32
CA LEU A 127 -8.59 -7.81 7.25
C LEU A 127 -8.85 -9.18 6.63
N ALA A 128 -8.12 -9.54 5.59
CA ALA A 128 -8.32 -10.80 4.86
C ALA A 128 -7.99 -12.03 5.72
N HIS A 129 -7.02 -11.92 6.63
CA HIS A 129 -6.66 -13.01 7.53
C HIS A 129 -7.50 -12.96 8.83
N HIS A 130 -7.31 -11.92 9.63
CA HIS A 130 -7.95 -11.83 10.94
C HIS A 130 -9.45 -11.60 10.87
N GLY A 131 -9.97 -10.95 9.82
CA GLY A 131 -11.38 -10.64 9.72
C GLY A 131 -12.29 -11.86 9.81
N PRO A 132 -12.21 -12.80 8.87
CA PRO A 132 -13.02 -14.03 8.89
C PRO A 132 -12.70 -14.94 10.08
N GLU A 133 -11.43 -15.05 10.48
CA GLU A 133 -10.99 -15.89 11.59
C GLU A 133 -11.56 -15.38 12.92
N ASP A 134 -11.36 -14.11 13.26
CA ASP A 134 -11.83 -13.53 14.53
C ASP A 134 -13.36 -13.54 14.64
N LEU A 135 -14.05 -13.28 13.52
CA LEU A 135 -15.52 -13.36 13.47
C LEU A 135 -15.99 -14.79 13.71
N PHE A 136 -15.41 -15.76 13.00
CA PHE A 136 -15.74 -17.18 13.11
C PHE A 136 -15.47 -17.71 14.52
N LEU A 137 -14.26 -17.50 15.05
CA LEU A 137 -13.88 -17.92 16.39
C LEU A 137 -14.72 -17.28 17.48
N SER A 138 -15.00 -15.97 17.36
CA SER A 138 -15.83 -15.26 18.33
C SER A 138 -17.25 -15.85 18.39
N LEU A 139 -17.84 -16.14 17.22
CA LEU A 139 -19.17 -16.74 17.15
C LEU A 139 -19.18 -18.16 17.75
N VAL A 140 -18.22 -19.01 17.34
CA VAL A 140 -18.10 -20.39 17.85
C VAL A 140 -17.93 -20.40 19.36
N MET A 141 -17.01 -19.60 19.90
CA MET A 141 -16.73 -19.55 21.33
C MET A 141 -17.90 -19.02 22.16
N LEU A 142 -18.59 -17.98 21.69
CA LEU A 142 -19.78 -17.43 22.38
C LEU A 142 -20.92 -18.47 22.42
N VAL A 143 -21.23 -19.07 21.27
CA VAL A 143 -22.31 -20.05 21.16
C VAL A 143 -21.99 -21.33 21.96
N ALA A 144 -20.77 -21.84 21.83
CA ALA A 144 -20.35 -23.04 22.52
C ALA A 144 -20.28 -22.84 24.06
N SER A 145 -19.71 -21.73 24.53
CA SER A 145 -19.67 -21.38 25.96
C SER A 145 -21.08 -21.23 26.51
N PHE A 146 -21.98 -20.54 25.79
CA PHE A 146 -23.39 -20.41 26.20
C PHE A 146 -24.06 -21.78 26.29
N ALA A 147 -23.94 -22.61 25.27
CA ALA A 147 -24.56 -23.95 25.26
C ALA A 147 -24.04 -24.85 26.41
N ILE A 148 -22.71 -24.86 26.62
CA ILE A 148 -22.10 -25.64 27.71
C ILE A 148 -22.57 -25.13 29.08
N LEU A 149 -22.56 -23.83 29.32
CA LEU A 149 -23.01 -23.26 30.60
C LEU A 149 -24.51 -23.50 30.85
N CYS A 150 -25.34 -23.51 29.80
CA CYS A 150 -26.75 -23.87 29.90
C CYS A 150 -26.95 -25.34 30.31
N THR A 151 -26.04 -26.26 29.98
CA THR A 151 -26.13 -27.66 30.49
C THR A 151 -25.86 -27.75 31.99
N ILE A 152 -25.18 -26.77 32.57
CA ILE A 152 -24.91 -26.71 34.02
C ILE A 152 -26.10 -26.03 34.71
N ASN A 153 -26.38 -24.75 34.41
CA ASN A 153 -27.48 -24.02 35.04
C ASN A 153 -27.99 -22.87 34.14
N VAL A 154 -29.19 -23.02 33.59
CA VAL A 154 -29.77 -22.05 32.64
C VAL A 154 -29.98 -20.66 33.28
N PRO A 155 -30.63 -20.53 34.49
CA PRO A 155 -30.83 -19.20 35.08
C PRO A 155 -29.53 -18.44 35.35
N LEU A 156 -28.49 -19.10 35.88
CA LEU A 156 -27.21 -18.47 36.15
C LEU A 156 -26.53 -18.02 34.83
N THR A 157 -26.58 -18.87 33.79
CA THR A 157 -26.04 -18.52 32.45
C THR A 157 -26.73 -17.29 31.88
N LEU A 158 -28.07 -17.22 31.97
CA LEU A 158 -28.82 -16.07 31.47
C LEU A 158 -28.45 -14.77 32.21
N ILE A 159 -28.28 -14.82 33.55
CA ILE A 159 -27.83 -13.64 34.34
C ILE A 159 -26.51 -13.10 33.83
N ILE A 160 -25.54 -14.01 33.58
CA ILE A 160 -24.20 -13.64 33.11
C ILE A 160 -24.27 -13.09 31.68
N PHE A 161 -24.92 -13.80 30.75
CA PHE A 161 -24.96 -13.38 29.34
C PHE A 161 -25.79 -12.11 29.11
N LEU A 162 -26.75 -11.78 29.98
CA LEU A 162 -27.51 -10.53 29.91
C LEU A 162 -26.62 -9.29 30.11
N THR A 163 -25.45 -9.42 30.75
CA THR A 163 -24.50 -8.32 30.92
C THR A 163 -23.68 -8.02 29.65
N LEU A 164 -23.53 -9.00 28.74
CA LEU A 164 -22.68 -8.88 27.55
C LEU A 164 -23.12 -7.77 26.58
N PRO A 165 -24.41 -7.60 26.23
CA PRO A 165 -24.85 -6.48 25.39
C PRO A 165 -24.46 -5.13 25.96
N PHE A 166 -24.51 -4.96 27.29
CA PHE A 166 -24.12 -3.73 27.95
C PHE A 166 -22.62 -3.47 27.85
N ILE A 167 -21.80 -4.51 28.07
CA ILE A 167 -20.33 -4.44 27.91
C ILE A 167 -19.95 -4.08 26.46
N ILE A 168 -20.60 -4.72 25.48
CA ILE A 168 -20.37 -4.45 24.05
C ILE A 168 -20.74 -3.01 23.71
N TYR A 169 -21.92 -2.56 24.09
CA TYR A 169 -22.39 -1.18 23.83
C TYR A 169 -21.43 -0.13 24.40
N PHE A 170 -21.03 -0.30 25.67
CA PHE A 170 -20.12 0.63 26.33
C PHE A 170 -18.72 0.63 25.68
N SER A 171 -18.18 -0.55 25.38
CA SER A 171 -16.91 -0.68 24.71
C SER A 171 -16.90 0.00 23.33
N MET A 172 -17.96 -0.20 22.54
CA MET A 172 -18.11 0.45 21.23
C MET A 172 -18.23 1.98 21.35
N ARG A 173 -18.96 2.47 22.34
CA ARG A 173 -19.12 3.92 22.61
C ARG A 173 -17.79 4.59 22.95
N LEU A 174 -17.05 4.01 23.87
CA LEU A 174 -15.74 4.54 24.28
C LEU A 174 -14.72 4.50 23.13
N ARG A 175 -14.75 3.42 22.35
CA ARG A 175 -13.84 3.24 21.21
C ARG A 175 -14.05 4.29 20.13
N LYS A 176 -15.30 4.69 19.86
CA LYS A 176 -15.59 5.78 18.91
C LYS A 176 -14.89 7.08 19.30
N ASN A 177 -14.92 7.44 20.58
CA ASN A 177 -14.25 8.64 21.09
C ASN A 177 -12.72 8.53 20.99
N MET A 178 -12.18 7.35 21.29
CA MET A 178 -10.75 7.06 21.16
C MET A 178 -10.29 7.21 19.70
N LYS A 179 -11.04 6.65 18.75
CA LYS A 179 -10.72 6.78 17.32
C LYS A 179 -10.64 8.25 16.87
N ALA A 180 -11.63 9.08 17.25
CA ALA A 180 -11.65 10.50 16.89
C ALA A 180 -10.41 11.24 17.45
N ALA A 181 -10.04 10.96 18.71
CA ALA A 181 -8.88 11.58 19.34
C ALA A 181 -7.54 11.15 18.68
N PHE A 182 -7.39 9.87 18.33
CA PHE A 182 -6.22 9.40 17.63
C PHE A 182 -6.13 9.90 16.18
N THR A 183 -7.28 10.07 15.50
CA THR A 183 -7.32 10.71 14.17
C THR A 183 -6.77 12.13 14.24
N LYS A 184 -7.24 12.95 15.19
CA LYS A 184 -6.71 14.30 15.40
C LYS A 184 -5.20 14.29 15.68
N SER A 185 -4.72 13.36 16.49
CA SER A 185 -3.27 13.22 16.75
C SER A 185 -2.47 12.85 15.48
N ARG A 186 -3.06 12.07 14.56
CA ARG A 186 -2.44 11.75 13.25
C ARG A 186 -2.39 12.97 12.32
N GLU A 187 -3.40 13.80 12.34
CA GLU A 187 -3.43 15.07 11.59
C GLU A 187 -2.30 16.00 12.07
N GLU A 188 -2.15 16.18 13.39
CA GLU A 188 -1.10 17.04 13.94
C GLU A 188 0.32 16.50 13.66
N ILE A 189 0.56 15.17 13.70
CA ILE A 189 1.88 14.61 13.33
C ILE A 189 2.15 14.74 11.83
N ALA A 190 1.13 14.71 10.98
CA ALA A 190 1.29 14.97 9.55
C ALA A 190 1.75 16.42 9.28
N GLU A 191 1.22 17.39 10.02
CA GLU A 191 1.67 18.79 9.96
C GLU A 191 3.12 18.95 10.44
N VAL A 192 3.52 18.24 11.51
CA VAL A 192 4.92 18.21 11.97
C VAL A 192 5.84 17.62 10.89
N ASN A 193 5.43 16.51 10.27
CA ASN A 193 6.23 15.86 9.22
C ASN A 193 6.40 16.77 7.99
N ALA A 194 5.33 17.42 7.54
CA ALA A 194 5.38 18.36 6.43
C ALA A 194 6.28 19.57 6.75
N GLY A 195 6.20 20.08 7.99
CA GLY A 195 7.10 21.14 8.47
C GLY A 195 8.56 20.73 8.48
N LEU A 196 8.86 19.52 8.97
CA LEU A 196 10.21 18.95 8.98
C LEU A 196 10.75 18.75 7.56
N GLU A 197 9.96 18.17 6.66
CA GLU A 197 10.34 17.97 5.26
C GLU A 197 10.73 19.30 4.61
N ASN A 198 9.89 20.33 4.76
CA ASN A 198 10.18 21.66 4.23
C ASN A 198 11.45 22.28 4.82
N SER A 199 11.64 22.19 6.14
CA SER A 199 12.82 22.76 6.81
C SER A 199 14.10 22.02 6.45
N ILE A 200 14.06 20.69 6.30
CA ILE A 200 15.22 19.88 5.88
C ILE A 200 15.53 20.12 4.40
N ALA A 201 14.54 20.12 3.53
CA ALA A 201 14.73 20.41 2.12
C ALA A 201 15.28 21.83 1.90
N GLY A 202 14.79 22.79 2.70
CA GLY A 202 15.19 24.20 2.68
C GLY A 202 16.44 24.52 3.52
N ILE A 203 17.18 23.55 4.06
CA ILE A 203 18.26 23.80 5.05
C ILE A 203 19.35 24.73 4.55
N ARG A 204 19.65 24.70 3.23
CA ARG A 204 20.63 25.62 2.63
C ARG A 204 20.13 27.07 2.66
N VAL A 205 18.84 27.28 2.41
CA VAL A 205 18.20 28.61 2.49
C VAL A 205 18.19 29.09 3.93
N THR A 206 17.73 28.24 4.86
CA THR A 206 17.71 28.53 6.29
C THR A 206 19.07 28.99 6.80
N ARG A 207 20.14 28.32 6.39
CA ARG A 207 21.51 28.68 6.78
C ARG A 207 22.01 29.95 6.08
N ALA A 208 21.71 30.12 4.77
CA ALA A 208 22.13 31.30 4.01
C ALA A 208 21.50 32.59 4.55
N TYR A 209 20.28 32.52 5.06
CA TYR A 209 19.55 33.65 5.61
C TYR A 209 19.51 33.69 7.14
N THR A 210 20.34 32.90 7.83
CA THR A 210 20.42 32.83 9.30
C THR A 210 19.06 32.58 9.99
N GLY A 211 18.14 31.86 9.33
CA GLY A 211 16.76 31.63 9.75
C GLY A 211 16.56 30.46 10.74
N ALA A 212 17.63 29.92 11.34
CA ALA A 212 17.55 28.72 12.18
C ALA A 212 16.64 28.88 13.40
N GLU A 213 16.66 30.03 14.07
CA GLU A 213 15.78 30.31 15.22
C GLU A 213 14.31 30.36 14.81
N HIS A 214 14.00 30.94 13.66
CA HIS A 214 12.63 31.01 13.13
C HIS A 214 12.09 29.61 12.82
N GLU A 215 12.87 28.76 12.14
CA GLU A 215 12.46 27.38 11.84
C GLU A 215 12.33 26.54 13.12
N THR A 216 13.21 26.73 14.11
CA THR A 216 13.10 26.06 15.42
C THR A 216 11.83 26.48 16.16
N TRP A 217 11.49 27.77 16.18
CA TRP A 217 10.25 28.26 16.77
C TRP A 217 8.99 27.70 16.07
N LYS A 218 9.01 27.64 14.74
CA LYS A 218 7.93 27.08 13.94
C LYS A 218 7.72 25.61 14.23
N PHE A 219 8.81 24.84 14.28
CA PHE A 219 8.79 23.42 14.65
C PHE A 219 8.24 23.21 16.06
N GLU A 220 8.74 23.97 17.05
CA GLU A 220 8.29 23.83 18.44
C GLU A 220 6.79 24.09 18.57
N ARG A 221 6.27 25.08 17.88
CA ARG A 221 4.82 25.36 17.85
C ARG A 221 3.99 24.20 17.29
N GLN A 222 4.46 23.56 16.22
CA GLN A 222 3.79 22.39 15.64
C GLN A 222 3.90 21.19 16.59
N ASN A 223 5.09 20.97 17.15
CA ASN A 223 5.35 19.89 18.10
C ASN A 223 4.49 19.99 19.35
N GLN A 224 4.29 21.19 19.90
CA GLN A 224 3.40 21.41 21.04
C GLN A 224 1.92 21.10 20.73
N ARG A 225 1.44 21.38 19.51
CA ARG A 225 0.10 20.99 19.08
C ARG A 225 -0.04 19.47 19.04
N PHE A 226 0.95 18.79 18.45
CA PHE A 226 1.00 17.33 18.44
C PHE A 226 1.01 16.75 19.86
N VAL A 227 1.87 17.25 20.77
CA VAL A 227 1.94 16.81 22.16
C VAL A 227 0.58 16.95 22.84
N SER A 228 -0.10 18.10 22.65
CA SER A 228 -1.43 18.35 23.22
C SER A 228 -2.48 17.38 22.69
N ALA A 229 -2.54 17.18 21.37
CA ALA A 229 -3.46 16.24 20.73
C ALA A 229 -3.20 14.80 21.15
N ARG A 230 -1.90 14.39 21.22
CA ARG A 230 -1.48 13.05 21.64
C ARG A 230 -1.80 12.78 23.10
N SER A 231 -1.58 13.77 23.97
CA SER A 231 -1.92 13.67 25.40
C SER A 231 -3.41 13.52 25.61
N ALA A 232 -4.24 14.26 24.86
CA ALA A 232 -5.69 14.10 24.89
C ALA A 232 -6.13 12.71 24.42
N ALA A 233 -5.50 12.17 23.35
CA ALA A 233 -5.76 10.82 22.87
C ALA A 233 -5.41 9.76 23.91
N TYR A 234 -4.26 9.88 24.58
CA TYR A 234 -3.88 8.97 25.65
C TYR A 234 -4.78 9.05 26.88
N LYS A 235 -5.30 10.25 27.22
CA LYS A 235 -6.30 10.39 28.29
C LYS A 235 -7.57 9.58 27.97
N ILE A 236 -8.08 9.69 26.74
CA ILE A 236 -9.27 8.93 26.31
C ILE A 236 -8.96 7.42 26.26
N MET A 237 -7.76 7.04 25.80
CA MET A 237 -7.31 5.65 25.81
C MET A 237 -7.25 5.09 27.24
N ALA A 238 -6.73 5.85 28.19
CA ALA A 238 -6.69 5.45 29.59
C ALA A 238 -8.11 5.21 30.15
N VAL A 239 -9.07 6.10 29.86
CA VAL A 239 -10.48 5.92 30.24
C VAL A 239 -11.07 4.65 29.62
N PHE A 240 -10.79 4.40 28.33
CA PHE A 240 -11.24 3.18 27.63
C PHE A 240 -10.67 1.91 28.28
N THR A 241 -9.35 1.87 28.48
CA THR A 241 -8.66 0.69 29.03
C THR A 241 -9.10 0.43 30.46
N THR A 242 -9.09 1.46 31.32
CA THR A 242 -9.52 1.34 32.72
C THR A 242 -10.98 0.93 32.82
N GLY A 243 -11.87 1.56 32.02
CA GLY A 243 -13.29 1.21 31.98
C GLY A 243 -13.52 -0.24 31.53
N SER A 244 -12.82 -0.70 30.48
CA SER A 244 -12.92 -2.07 29.99
C SER A 244 -12.43 -3.10 31.03
N THR A 245 -11.35 -2.78 31.77
CA THR A 245 -10.85 -3.61 32.85
C THR A 245 -11.88 -3.68 34.00
N LEU A 246 -12.42 -2.53 34.41
CA LEU A 246 -13.43 -2.46 35.45
C LEU A 246 -14.68 -3.30 35.11
N PHE A 247 -15.16 -3.24 33.86
CA PHE A 247 -16.28 -4.09 33.42
C PHE A 247 -15.95 -5.59 33.49
N THR A 248 -14.73 -5.96 33.15
CA THR A 248 -14.25 -7.34 33.29
C THR A 248 -14.25 -7.76 34.75
N ASP A 249 -13.74 -6.93 35.65
CA ASP A 249 -13.67 -7.21 37.08
C ASP A 249 -15.07 -7.29 37.70
N VAL A 250 -15.98 -6.38 37.32
CA VAL A 250 -17.39 -6.41 37.74
C VAL A 250 -18.09 -7.68 37.25
N LEU A 251 -17.79 -8.15 36.05
CA LEU A 251 -18.35 -9.42 35.55
C LEU A 251 -17.82 -10.62 36.37
N TYR A 252 -16.51 -10.66 36.69
CA TYR A 252 -15.98 -11.68 37.61
C TYR A 252 -16.65 -11.63 38.99
N LEU A 253 -16.84 -10.44 39.52
CA LEU A 253 -17.55 -10.26 40.79
C LEU A 253 -19.00 -10.74 40.68
N LEU A 254 -19.70 -10.43 39.59
CA LEU A 254 -21.06 -10.91 39.33
C LEU A 254 -21.13 -12.44 39.31
N VAL A 255 -20.18 -13.09 38.57
CA VAL A 255 -20.11 -14.54 38.50
C VAL A 255 -19.80 -15.13 39.87
N LEU A 256 -18.89 -14.52 40.63
CA LEU A 256 -18.54 -14.95 41.98
C LEU A 256 -19.75 -14.87 42.94
N VAL A 257 -20.46 -13.72 42.95
CA VAL A 257 -21.59 -13.48 43.84
C VAL A 257 -22.80 -14.32 43.41
N ALA A 258 -23.21 -14.25 42.14
CA ALA A 258 -24.37 -15.00 41.65
C ALA A 258 -24.11 -16.52 41.72
N GLY A 259 -22.93 -16.97 41.27
CA GLY A 259 -22.56 -18.38 41.37
C GLY A 259 -22.46 -18.87 42.82
N GLY A 260 -21.88 -18.03 43.73
CA GLY A 260 -21.85 -18.33 45.17
C GLY A 260 -23.24 -18.43 45.80
N LEU A 261 -24.19 -17.54 45.44
CA LEU A 261 -25.57 -17.66 45.88
C LEU A 261 -26.27 -18.91 45.37
N PHE A 262 -26.03 -19.32 44.13
CA PHE A 262 -26.58 -20.58 43.58
C PHE A 262 -25.94 -21.80 44.23
N PHE A 263 -24.66 -21.71 44.58
CA PHE A 263 -23.97 -22.76 45.34
C PHE A 263 -24.55 -22.87 46.78
N PHE A 264 -24.72 -21.76 47.49
CA PHE A 264 -25.35 -21.79 48.84
C PHE A 264 -26.82 -22.27 48.84
N GLN A 265 -27.50 -22.20 47.70
CA GLN A 265 -28.84 -22.75 47.50
C GLN A 265 -28.86 -24.20 47.02
N ASP A 266 -27.72 -24.88 46.99
CA ASP A 266 -27.54 -26.26 46.44
C ASP A 266 -28.05 -26.41 45.00
N ARG A 267 -28.01 -25.31 44.19
CA ARG A 267 -28.43 -25.34 42.79
C ARG A 267 -27.30 -25.67 41.83
N ILE A 268 -26.07 -25.50 42.24
CA ILE A 268 -24.85 -25.89 41.56
C ILE A 268 -23.85 -26.40 42.58
N ASP A 269 -22.93 -27.27 42.15
CA ASP A 269 -21.86 -27.82 42.99
C ASP A 269 -20.55 -27.00 42.88
N ALA A 270 -19.52 -27.38 43.66
CA ALA A 270 -18.25 -26.65 43.73
C ALA A 270 -17.49 -26.66 42.40
N GLY A 271 -17.48 -27.76 41.66
CA GLY A 271 -16.85 -27.87 40.36
C GLY A 271 -17.60 -27.10 39.28
N GLU A 272 -18.94 -27.06 39.37
CA GLU A 272 -19.79 -26.28 38.50
C GLU A 272 -19.54 -24.79 38.70
N PHE A 273 -19.42 -24.36 39.96
CA PHE A 273 -19.04 -22.96 40.28
C PHE A 273 -17.66 -22.60 39.74
N ALA A 274 -16.68 -23.51 39.93
CA ALA A 274 -15.33 -23.32 39.36
C ALA A 274 -15.37 -23.26 37.82
N ALA A 275 -16.18 -24.11 37.17
CA ALA A 275 -16.33 -24.08 35.71
C ALA A 275 -16.87 -22.71 35.23
N TYR A 276 -17.87 -22.11 35.89
CA TYR A 276 -18.37 -20.79 35.58
C TYR A 276 -17.25 -19.73 35.63
N LEU A 277 -16.43 -19.73 36.69
CA LEU A 277 -15.29 -18.80 36.81
C LEU A 277 -14.27 -18.98 35.69
N LEU A 278 -13.99 -20.21 35.30
CA LEU A 278 -13.04 -20.50 34.23
C LEU A 278 -13.58 -20.12 32.83
N TYR A 279 -14.89 -20.34 32.60
CA TYR A 279 -15.50 -19.97 31.31
C TYR A 279 -15.63 -18.48 31.11
N VAL A 280 -15.51 -17.62 32.14
CA VAL A 280 -15.55 -16.14 31.95
C VAL A 280 -14.61 -15.69 30.87
N ASN A 281 -13.37 -16.17 30.86
CA ASN A 281 -12.38 -15.83 29.82
C ASN A 281 -12.79 -16.34 28.43
N SER A 282 -13.44 -17.51 28.36
CA SER A 282 -13.85 -18.13 27.10
C SER A 282 -14.91 -17.35 26.33
N PHE A 283 -15.71 -16.49 27.01
CA PHE A 283 -16.66 -15.61 26.34
C PHE A 283 -16.25 -14.12 26.35
N LEU A 284 -15.36 -13.67 27.25
CA LEU A 284 -14.83 -12.31 27.21
C LEU A 284 -13.84 -12.06 26.08
N ASN A 285 -12.93 -13.00 25.83
CA ASN A 285 -11.95 -12.88 24.75
C ASN A 285 -12.59 -12.73 23.37
N PRO A 286 -13.60 -13.54 22.98
CA PRO A 286 -14.38 -13.32 21.76
C PRO A 286 -14.97 -11.91 21.65
N ILE A 287 -15.48 -11.34 22.74
CA ILE A 287 -16.03 -9.99 22.72
C ILE A 287 -14.95 -8.94 22.42
N LYS A 288 -13.77 -9.07 23.05
CA LYS A 288 -12.63 -8.19 22.77
C LYS A 288 -12.17 -8.29 21.30
N ARG A 289 -12.11 -9.50 20.74
CA ARG A 289 -11.80 -9.76 19.33
C ARG A 289 -12.86 -9.13 18.41
N PHE A 290 -14.14 -9.35 18.71
CA PHE A 290 -15.24 -8.78 17.94
C PHE A 290 -15.19 -7.25 17.88
N VAL A 291 -14.88 -6.60 19.02
CA VAL A 291 -14.68 -5.14 19.06
C VAL A 291 -13.46 -4.72 18.24
N ALA A 292 -12.36 -5.49 18.25
CA ALA A 292 -11.16 -5.22 17.45
C ALA A 292 -11.42 -5.39 15.94
N PHE A 293 -12.18 -6.42 15.57
CA PHE A 293 -12.57 -6.69 14.19
C PHE A 293 -13.19 -5.49 13.48
N PHE A 294 -14.06 -4.71 14.13
CA PHE A 294 -14.67 -3.53 13.50
C PHE A 294 -13.64 -2.49 13.03
N GLU A 295 -12.52 -2.34 13.71
CA GLU A 295 -11.46 -1.41 13.28
C GLU A 295 -10.71 -1.95 12.07
N GLN A 296 -10.33 -3.22 12.12
CA GLN A 296 -9.68 -3.88 10.99
C GLN A 296 -10.58 -3.88 9.75
N TYR A 297 -11.87 -4.18 9.96
CA TYR A 297 -12.87 -4.11 8.90
C TYR A 297 -12.94 -2.72 8.27
N GLN A 298 -12.99 -1.66 9.08
CA GLN A 298 -13.10 -0.29 8.58
C GLN A 298 -11.82 0.15 7.84
N ASN A 299 -10.64 -0.18 8.35
CA ASN A 299 -9.37 0.15 7.71
C ASN A 299 -9.20 -0.66 6.41
N GLY A 300 -9.40 -1.97 6.47
CA GLY A 300 -9.26 -2.85 5.32
C GLY A 300 -10.26 -2.56 4.21
N ILE A 301 -11.54 -2.25 4.54
CA ILE A 301 -12.54 -1.85 3.56
C ILE A 301 -12.20 -0.50 2.91
N THR A 302 -11.70 0.45 3.68
CA THR A 302 -11.27 1.75 3.12
C THR A 302 -10.05 1.58 2.21
N GLY A 303 -9.08 0.76 2.62
CA GLY A 303 -7.95 0.39 1.78
C GLY A 303 -8.39 -0.29 0.49
N PHE A 304 -9.35 -1.23 0.59
CA PHE A 304 -9.89 -1.92 -0.58
C PHE A 304 -10.68 -1.01 -1.52
N GLN A 305 -11.39 -0.01 -1.01
CA GLN A 305 -12.03 1.02 -1.84
C GLN A 305 -11.01 1.79 -2.67
N ARG A 306 -9.93 2.26 -2.05
CA ARG A 306 -8.84 2.96 -2.76
C ARG A 306 -8.11 2.07 -3.76
N PHE A 307 -7.95 0.79 -3.44
CA PHE A 307 -7.44 -0.20 -4.38
C PHE A 307 -8.37 -0.33 -5.60
N GLU A 308 -9.69 -0.45 -5.39
CA GLU A 308 -10.69 -0.52 -6.46
C GLU A 308 -10.71 0.76 -7.32
N GLU A 309 -10.61 1.94 -6.71
CA GLU A 309 -10.50 3.22 -7.42
C GLU A 309 -9.30 3.23 -8.36
N LEU A 310 -8.14 2.76 -7.88
CA LEU A 310 -6.93 2.69 -8.71
C LEU A 310 -7.06 1.64 -9.82
N MET A 311 -7.66 0.48 -9.51
CA MET A 311 -7.91 -0.56 -10.50
C MET A 311 -9.01 -0.23 -11.50
N ALA A 312 -9.85 0.76 -11.21
CA ALA A 312 -10.90 1.27 -12.09
C ALA A 312 -10.40 2.39 -13.02
N GLN A 313 -9.22 2.96 -12.77
CA GLN A 313 -8.64 3.98 -13.66
C GLN A 313 -8.55 3.44 -15.09
N GLU A 314 -8.85 4.28 -16.07
CA GLU A 314 -8.80 3.88 -17.47
C GLU A 314 -7.35 3.67 -17.93
N GLU A 315 -7.10 2.56 -18.61
CA GLU A 315 -5.79 2.31 -19.25
C GLU A 315 -5.63 3.21 -20.49
N GLU A 316 -4.41 3.46 -20.93
CA GLU A 316 -4.16 4.04 -22.25
C GLU A 316 -4.88 3.19 -23.31
N ARG A 317 -5.88 3.78 -23.95
CA ARG A 317 -6.67 3.06 -24.98
C ARG A 317 -5.93 3.10 -26.32
N GLU A 318 -5.81 1.96 -26.94
CA GLU A 318 -5.47 1.88 -28.35
C GLU A 318 -6.72 1.81 -29.20
N GLU A 319 -6.67 2.41 -30.40
CA GLU A 319 -7.77 2.25 -31.34
C GLU A 319 -7.91 0.76 -31.73
N PRO A 320 -9.16 0.26 -31.90
CA PRO A 320 -9.38 -1.17 -32.21
C PRO A 320 -8.66 -1.65 -33.48
N ASN A 321 -8.35 -0.73 -34.40
CA ASN A 321 -7.69 -1.00 -35.68
C ASN A 321 -6.23 -0.51 -35.70
N ALA A 322 -5.62 -0.21 -34.53
CA ALA A 322 -4.24 0.17 -34.45
C ALA A 322 -3.34 -0.99 -34.90
N SER A 323 -2.38 -0.71 -35.76
CA SER A 323 -1.44 -1.68 -36.29
C SER A 323 -0.01 -1.35 -35.91
N ASP A 324 0.83 -2.37 -35.82
CA ASP A 324 2.26 -2.17 -35.58
C ASP A 324 2.94 -1.56 -36.81
N VAL A 325 3.77 -0.54 -36.56
CA VAL A 325 4.66 0.04 -37.58
C VAL A 325 6.10 -0.40 -37.27
N HIS A 326 6.79 -0.93 -38.28
CA HIS A 326 8.16 -1.45 -38.06
C HIS A 326 9.21 -0.34 -38.17
N GLN A 327 9.12 0.49 -39.19
CA GLN A 327 10.05 1.57 -39.43
C GLN A 327 9.32 2.78 -39.99
N LEU A 328 9.57 3.93 -39.40
CA LEU A 328 9.06 5.23 -39.86
C LEU A 328 10.18 5.97 -40.62
N ALA A 329 9.80 6.71 -41.64
CA ALA A 329 10.73 7.60 -42.34
C ALA A 329 10.90 8.92 -41.57
N GLY A 330 9.85 9.39 -40.88
CA GLY A 330 9.92 10.48 -39.92
C GLY A 330 9.41 11.82 -40.42
N ALA A 331 8.59 11.87 -41.46
CA ALA A 331 7.84 13.10 -41.80
C ALA A 331 6.70 13.28 -40.82
N ILE A 332 6.52 14.48 -40.25
CA ILE A 332 5.51 14.73 -39.21
C ILE A 332 4.59 15.86 -39.67
N ASP A 333 3.28 15.64 -39.62
CA ASP A 333 2.25 16.62 -39.90
C ASP A 333 1.35 16.85 -38.68
N PHE A 334 1.25 18.09 -38.24
CA PHE A 334 0.21 18.55 -37.33
C PHE A 334 -0.90 19.17 -38.18
N ASP A 335 -2.11 18.61 -38.08
CA ASP A 335 -3.27 19.01 -38.88
C ASP A 335 -4.34 19.59 -37.95
N HIS A 336 -4.42 20.92 -37.86
CA HIS A 336 -5.35 21.66 -37.01
C HIS A 336 -5.35 21.22 -35.54
N VAL A 337 -4.16 20.99 -34.95
CA VAL A 337 -4.01 20.44 -33.60
C VAL A 337 -4.29 21.49 -32.54
N SER A 338 -5.24 21.19 -31.65
CA SER A 338 -5.49 21.93 -30.42
C SER A 338 -5.33 21.00 -29.21
N PHE A 339 -4.78 21.52 -28.12
CA PHE A 339 -4.55 20.75 -26.89
C PHE A 339 -4.71 21.58 -25.63
N GLN A 340 -5.33 20.98 -24.61
CA GLN A 340 -5.39 21.46 -23.22
C GLN A 340 -5.27 20.28 -22.26
N TYR A 341 -4.66 20.48 -21.07
CA TYR A 341 -4.59 19.46 -20.03
C TYR A 341 -5.94 19.24 -19.35
N GLU A 342 -6.22 18.03 -18.88
CA GLU A 342 -7.53 17.66 -18.33
C GLU A 342 -7.91 18.46 -17.08
N GLY A 343 -6.99 18.75 -16.18
CA GLY A 343 -7.25 19.53 -14.95
C GLY A 343 -7.71 20.97 -15.21
N GLU A 344 -7.38 21.55 -16.35
CA GLU A 344 -7.80 22.92 -16.73
C GLU A 344 -9.22 22.98 -17.28
N LYS A 345 -9.81 21.83 -17.66
CA LYS A 345 -11.21 21.75 -18.15
C LYS A 345 -12.24 21.99 -17.03
N GLU A 346 -11.93 21.56 -15.79
CA GLU A 346 -12.87 21.66 -14.66
C GLU A 346 -12.95 23.07 -14.05
N GLU A 347 -11.92 23.89 -14.19
CA GLU A 347 -11.90 25.26 -13.64
C GLU A 347 -12.61 26.32 -14.51
N GLY A 348 -13.23 25.93 -15.63
CA GLY A 348 -13.99 26.84 -16.50
C GLY A 348 -13.15 27.87 -17.24
N SER A 349 -11.82 27.81 -17.15
CA SER A 349 -10.87 28.68 -17.84
C SER A 349 -10.26 28.01 -19.07
N GLY A 350 -10.96 27.13 -19.76
CA GLY A 350 -10.50 26.29 -20.88
C GLY A 350 -9.56 26.97 -21.88
N ARG A 351 -8.35 27.32 -21.42
CA ARG A 351 -7.32 27.93 -22.26
C ARG A 351 -6.53 26.82 -22.96
N TYR A 352 -6.68 26.73 -24.26
CA TYR A 352 -5.82 25.89 -25.07
C TYR A 352 -4.36 26.32 -24.90
N ILE A 353 -3.48 25.36 -24.63
CA ILE A 353 -2.02 25.57 -24.62
C ILE A 353 -1.51 25.60 -26.06
N ILE A 354 -2.08 24.76 -26.92
CA ILE A 354 -1.86 24.74 -28.36
C ILE A 354 -3.24 24.94 -29.00
N GLN A 355 -3.35 25.89 -29.91
CA GLN A 355 -4.62 26.21 -30.58
C GLN A 355 -4.43 26.23 -32.09
N ASP A 356 -5.16 25.38 -32.79
CA ASP A 356 -5.27 25.30 -34.26
C ASP A 356 -3.88 25.30 -34.97
N LEU A 357 -2.95 24.49 -34.46
CA LEU A 357 -1.59 24.40 -34.99
C LEU A 357 -1.59 23.48 -36.22
N SER A 358 -1.15 24.05 -37.35
CA SER A 358 -0.82 23.28 -38.55
C SER A 358 0.67 23.48 -38.88
N LEU A 359 1.43 22.38 -38.91
CA LEU A 359 2.87 22.36 -39.11
C LEU A 359 3.30 21.12 -39.84
N HIS A 360 4.12 21.26 -40.86
CA HIS A 360 4.76 20.14 -41.55
C HIS A 360 6.27 20.11 -41.30
N ILE A 361 6.78 18.95 -41.00
CA ILE A 361 8.22 18.68 -40.80
C ILE A 361 8.63 17.56 -41.76
N ASP A 362 9.45 17.88 -42.75
CA ASP A 362 9.98 16.93 -43.71
C ASP A 362 10.88 15.86 -43.05
N GLN A 363 10.90 14.68 -43.63
CA GLN A 363 11.83 13.61 -43.29
C GLN A 363 13.29 14.09 -43.30
N GLY A 364 14.06 13.71 -42.28
CA GLY A 364 15.50 14.01 -42.18
C GLY A 364 15.82 15.49 -41.90
N LYS A 365 14.85 16.31 -41.60
CA LYS A 365 15.06 17.73 -41.22
C LYS A 365 15.20 17.87 -39.70
N THR A 366 16.08 18.79 -39.32
CA THR A 366 16.16 19.28 -37.95
C THR A 366 15.35 20.57 -37.83
N VAL A 367 14.38 20.61 -36.94
CA VAL A 367 13.52 21.77 -36.70
C VAL A 367 13.66 22.23 -35.26
N ALA A 368 13.90 23.52 -35.06
CA ALA A 368 13.95 24.14 -33.73
C ALA A 368 12.61 24.78 -33.39
N LEU A 369 12.02 24.40 -32.26
CA LEU A 369 10.85 25.05 -31.70
C LEU A 369 11.29 26.21 -30.82
N VAL A 370 10.99 27.45 -31.24
CA VAL A 370 11.37 28.66 -30.52
C VAL A 370 10.13 29.41 -30.02
N GLY A 371 10.24 30.05 -28.87
CA GLY A 371 9.14 30.81 -28.29
C GLY A 371 9.33 31.04 -26.78
N PRO A 372 8.45 31.86 -26.16
CA PRO A 372 8.52 32.16 -24.74
C PRO A 372 8.35 30.92 -23.86
N SER A 373 8.82 31.00 -22.61
CA SER A 373 8.52 29.97 -21.61
C SER A 373 6.99 29.86 -21.42
N GLY A 374 6.47 28.63 -21.30
CA GLY A 374 5.01 28.37 -21.25
C GLY A 374 4.30 28.44 -22.61
N GLY A 375 5.02 28.63 -23.74
CA GLY A 375 4.44 28.64 -25.09
C GLY A 375 4.10 27.29 -25.70
N GLY A 376 4.04 26.22 -24.91
CA GLY A 376 3.59 24.88 -25.36
C GLY A 376 4.64 24.03 -26.07
N LYS A 377 5.94 24.44 -26.11
CA LYS A 377 7.00 23.70 -26.82
C LYS A 377 7.17 22.26 -26.29
N THR A 378 7.35 22.09 -24.99
CA THR A 378 7.45 20.77 -24.33
C THR A 378 6.16 19.97 -24.52
N THR A 379 5.00 20.63 -24.44
CA THR A 379 3.70 19.98 -24.70
C THR A 379 3.64 19.42 -26.11
N LEU A 380 4.06 20.19 -27.12
CA LEU A 380 4.11 19.73 -28.51
C LEU A 380 5.01 18.49 -28.67
N CYS A 381 6.19 18.50 -28.02
CA CYS A 381 7.10 17.37 -27.97
C CYS A 381 6.47 16.12 -27.31
N HIS A 382 5.59 16.29 -26.34
CA HIS A 382 4.89 15.20 -25.66
C HIS A 382 3.70 14.64 -26.45
N LEU A 383 3.12 15.39 -27.38
CA LEU A 383 2.03 14.92 -28.22
C LEU A 383 2.51 13.92 -29.29
N ILE A 384 3.71 14.06 -29.82
CA ILE A 384 4.25 13.19 -30.87
C ILE A 384 4.34 11.71 -30.41
N PRO A 385 4.89 11.36 -29.21
CA PRO A 385 4.90 9.99 -28.70
C PRO A 385 3.56 9.54 -28.09
N ARG A 386 2.50 10.31 -28.26
CA ARG A 386 1.17 10.08 -27.67
C ARG A 386 1.25 9.88 -26.14
N PHE A 387 1.93 10.77 -25.44
CA PHE A 387 1.85 10.82 -23.98
C PHE A 387 0.52 11.44 -23.54
N TYR A 388 -0.02 12.32 -24.37
CA TYR A 388 -1.37 12.90 -24.25
C TYR A 388 -2.08 12.79 -25.59
N GLU A 389 -3.41 12.71 -25.55
CA GLU A 389 -4.24 12.76 -26.76
C GLU A 389 -4.55 14.21 -27.11
N VAL A 390 -4.55 14.54 -28.40
CA VAL A 390 -4.97 15.88 -28.87
C VAL A 390 -6.43 16.13 -28.54
N SER A 391 -6.78 17.39 -28.23
CA SER A 391 -8.18 17.77 -27.97
C SER A 391 -8.97 17.90 -29.27
N GLU A 392 -8.33 18.44 -30.31
CA GLU A 392 -8.87 18.61 -31.67
C GLU A 392 -7.75 18.44 -32.69
N GLY A 393 -8.13 18.12 -33.93
CA GLY A 393 -7.17 17.87 -35.00
C GLY A 393 -6.54 16.47 -34.92
N ARG A 394 -5.39 16.29 -35.58
CA ARG A 394 -4.66 15.02 -35.60
C ARG A 394 -3.18 15.24 -35.88
N ILE A 395 -2.37 14.25 -35.52
CA ILE A 395 -0.93 14.19 -35.84
C ILE A 395 -0.72 12.99 -36.75
N LEU A 396 -0.02 13.21 -37.86
CA LEU A 396 0.33 12.17 -38.79
C LEU A 396 1.86 12.00 -38.80
N ILE A 397 2.32 10.76 -38.94
CA ILE A 397 3.72 10.46 -39.22
C ILE A 397 3.74 9.63 -40.51
N ASP A 398 4.51 10.10 -41.51
CA ASP A 398 4.55 9.53 -42.86
C ASP A 398 3.15 9.40 -43.51
N GLY A 399 2.27 10.38 -43.25
CA GLY A 399 0.90 10.41 -43.75
C GLY A 399 -0.07 9.49 -43.02
N GLN A 400 0.37 8.73 -42.02
CA GLN A 400 -0.47 7.86 -41.21
C GLN A 400 -0.76 8.51 -39.84
N ASP A 401 -2.02 8.55 -39.45
CA ASP A 401 -2.47 9.04 -38.15
C ASP A 401 -1.86 8.21 -37.01
N ILE A 402 -1.22 8.86 -36.03
CA ILE A 402 -0.57 8.20 -34.89
C ILE A 402 -1.56 7.45 -34.00
N THR A 403 -2.86 7.77 -34.03
CA THR A 403 -3.88 7.02 -33.30
C THR A 403 -4.12 5.62 -33.87
N LYS A 404 -3.82 5.43 -35.16
CA LYS A 404 -3.91 4.13 -35.87
C LYS A 404 -2.66 3.27 -35.74
N MET A 405 -1.62 3.77 -35.06
CA MET A 405 -0.42 3.02 -34.72
C MET A 405 -0.52 2.51 -33.28
N THR A 406 0.00 1.30 -32.99
CA THR A 406 0.16 0.91 -31.59
C THR A 406 1.18 1.81 -30.90
N ARG A 407 0.91 2.21 -29.65
CA ARG A 407 1.82 3.08 -28.89
C ARG A 407 3.22 2.48 -28.75
N THR A 408 3.29 1.16 -28.60
CA THR A 408 4.56 0.44 -28.50
C THR A 408 5.38 0.60 -29.77
N SER A 409 4.78 0.42 -30.95
CA SER A 409 5.49 0.56 -32.23
C SER A 409 5.83 2.02 -32.54
N LEU A 410 4.93 2.95 -32.26
CA LEU A 410 5.17 4.39 -32.39
C LEU A 410 6.36 4.82 -31.51
N ARG A 411 6.27 4.53 -30.20
CA ARG A 411 7.32 4.91 -29.22
C ARG A 411 8.65 4.20 -29.46
N ARG A 412 8.67 3.03 -30.10
CA ARG A 412 9.91 2.37 -30.53
C ARG A 412 10.68 3.21 -31.56
N ASN A 413 9.99 3.88 -32.47
CA ASN A 413 10.59 4.70 -33.51
C ASN A 413 10.94 6.13 -33.05
N ILE A 414 10.57 6.53 -31.82
CA ILE A 414 10.82 7.88 -31.29
C ILE A 414 11.82 7.80 -30.14
N GLY A 415 12.90 8.54 -30.21
CA GLY A 415 13.85 8.79 -29.12
C GLY A 415 13.57 10.15 -28.50
N MET A 416 13.59 10.23 -27.18
CA MET A 416 13.37 11.49 -26.47
C MET A 416 14.42 11.68 -25.39
N VAL A 417 15.02 12.87 -25.39
CA VAL A 417 15.83 13.37 -24.26
C VAL A 417 15.06 14.49 -23.61
N ALA A 418 14.58 14.24 -22.40
CA ALA A 418 13.79 15.19 -21.63
C ALA A 418 14.70 16.24 -20.95
N GLN A 419 14.13 17.41 -20.64
CA GLN A 419 14.78 18.46 -19.89
C GLN A 419 15.30 17.97 -18.53
N ASP A 420 14.44 17.30 -17.76
CA ASP A 420 14.80 16.66 -16.49
C ASP A 420 15.19 15.20 -16.73
N VAL A 421 16.48 14.92 -16.70
CA VAL A 421 17.00 13.57 -16.93
C VAL A 421 16.76 12.67 -15.72
N PHE A 422 15.99 11.60 -15.93
CA PHE A 422 15.78 10.57 -14.95
C PHE A 422 16.72 9.37 -15.17
N LEU A 423 17.48 9.02 -14.12
CA LEU A 423 18.30 7.82 -14.08
C LEU A 423 17.75 6.86 -13.01
N PHE A 424 17.58 5.60 -13.40
CA PHE A 424 17.18 4.54 -12.47
C PHE A 424 18.31 4.22 -11.50
N THR A 425 17.93 3.86 -10.28
CA THR A 425 18.87 3.31 -9.31
C THR A 425 19.47 2.00 -9.87
N GLY A 426 20.79 1.97 -10.00
CA GLY A 426 21.51 0.84 -10.62
C GLY A 426 22.87 1.27 -11.14
N THR A 427 23.41 0.50 -12.06
CA THR A 427 24.71 0.77 -12.70
C THR A 427 24.57 1.70 -13.91
N ILE A 428 25.69 2.26 -14.39
CA ILE A 428 25.72 3.04 -15.63
C ILE A 428 25.32 2.14 -16.81
N ARG A 429 25.80 0.90 -16.84
CA ARG A 429 25.44 -0.11 -17.85
C ARG A 429 23.93 -0.28 -17.97
N GLU A 430 23.25 -0.56 -16.83
CA GLU A 430 21.79 -0.76 -16.80
C GLU A 430 21.05 0.47 -17.29
N ASN A 431 21.54 1.65 -16.95
CA ASN A 431 20.93 2.89 -17.36
C ASN A 431 21.08 3.17 -18.86
N ILE A 432 22.19 2.86 -19.48
CA ILE A 432 22.38 2.99 -20.94
C ILE A 432 21.60 1.90 -21.68
N ALA A 433 21.67 0.65 -21.19
CA ALA A 433 20.99 -0.50 -21.80
C ALA A 433 19.45 -0.34 -21.82
N TYR A 434 18.89 0.58 -21.02
CA TYR A 434 17.46 0.88 -21.06
C TYR A 434 16.98 1.38 -22.44
N GLY A 435 17.87 1.89 -23.29
CA GLY A 435 17.58 2.25 -24.67
C GLY A 435 17.30 1.04 -25.58
N ASN A 436 17.99 -0.08 -25.34
CA ASN A 436 17.77 -1.39 -25.95
C ASN A 436 18.28 -2.48 -25.00
N LEU A 437 17.35 -3.22 -24.39
CA LEU A 437 17.68 -4.22 -23.36
C LEU A 437 18.42 -5.45 -23.91
N ASP A 438 18.30 -5.69 -25.22
CA ASP A 438 18.93 -6.81 -25.91
C ASP A 438 20.27 -6.43 -26.58
N ALA A 439 20.75 -5.19 -26.36
CA ALA A 439 21.97 -4.69 -26.97
C ALA A 439 23.22 -5.41 -26.45
N SER A 440 24.17 -5.67 -27.38
CA SER A 440 25.47 -6.19 -27.02
C SER A 440 26.31 -5.16 -26.25
N GLN A 441 27.40 -5.64 -25.64
CA GLN A 441 28.32 -4.74 -24.95
C GLN A 441 29.02 -3.77 -25.90
N GLU A 442 29.31 -4.23 -27.10
CA GLU A 442 29.96 -3.44 -28.17
C GLU A 442 29.03 -2.29 -28.60
N GLU A 443 27.74 -2.55 -28.79
CA GLU A 443 26.75 -1.53 -29.14
C GLU A 443 26.57 -0.51 -28.02
N LEU A 444 26.54 -0.96 -26.76
CA LEU A 444 26.47 -0.10 -25.60
C LEU A 444 27.69 0.84 -25.50
N ILE A 445 28.91 0.30 -25.70
CA ILE A 445 30.14 1.09 -25.71
C ILE A 445 30.12 2.08 -26.88
N ALA A 446 29.67 1.65 -28.07
CA ALA A 446 29.57 2.53 -29.23
C ALA A 446 28.61 3.70 -28.97
N ALA A 447 27.47 3.43 -28.38
CA ALA A 447 26.50 4.48 -27.98
C ALA A 447 27.08 5.43 -26.93
N ALA A 448 27.82 4.93 -25.94
CA ALA A 448 28.49 5.75 -24.94
C ALA A 448 29.60 6.62 -25.52
N LYS A 449 30.33 6.11 -26.53
CA LYS A 449 31.34 6.90 -27.26
C LYS A 449 30.68 8.04 -28.06
N LYS A 450 29.60 7.76 -28.79
CA LYS A 450 28.82 8.80 -29.49
C LYS A 450 28.30 9.88 -28.57
N ALA A 451 27.87 9.51 -27.35
CA ALA A 451 27.43 10.45 -26.33
C ALA A 451 28.59 11.13 -25.56
N ASN A 452 29.84 10.92 -25.95
CA ASN A 452 31.04 11.47 -25.32
C ASN A 452 31.10 11.24 -23.81
N ILE A 453 30.67 10.04 -23.32
CA ILE A 453 30.66 9.67 -21.90
C ILE A 453 31.58 8.47 -21.60
N HIS A 454 32.04 7.74 -22.63
CA HIS A 454 32.83 6.51 -22.50
C HIS A 454 34.10 6.71 -21.67
N ASP A 455 34.92 7.71 -21.99
CA ASP A 455 36.20 7.95 -21.33
C ASP A 455 36.02 8.29 -19.85
N TYR A 456 34.97 9.06 -19.52
CA TYR A 456 34.58 9.29 -18.13
C TYR A 456 34.21 7.99 -17.44
N ILE A 457 33.38 7.13 -18.05
CA ILE A 457 32.99 5.85 -17.50
C ILE A 457 34.22 4.99 -17.21
N MET A 458 35.16 4.92 -18.16
CA MET A 458 36.40 4.15 -18.04
C MET A 458 37.37 4.72 -16.98
N SER A 459 37.24 5.99 -16.62
CA SER A 459 38.00 6.58 -15.52
C SER A 459 37.50 6.19 -14.12
N LEU A 460 36.30 5.59 -14.03
CA LEU A 460 35.72 5.14 -12.79
C LEU A 460 36.27 3.76 -12.39
N PRO A 461 36.45 3.47 -11.09
CA PRO A 461 37.02 2.18 -10.63
C PRO A 461 36.30 0.93 -11.17
N GLU A 462 34.98 0.98 -11.28
CA GLU A 462 34.13 -0.12 -11.74
C GLU A 462 33.64 0.07 -13.19
N GLY A 463 34.08 1.12 -13.88
CA GLY A 463 33.70 1.41 -15.25
C GLY A 463 32.17 1.45 -15.44
N TYR A 464 31.66 0.70 -16.40
CA TYR A 464 30.22 0.59 -16.69
C TYR A 464 29.41 -0.02 -15.55
N ASP A 465 30.00 -0.78 -14.67
CA ASP A 465 29.33 -1.43 -13.54
C ASP A 465 29.29 -0.52 -12.29
N THR A 466 29.77 0.72 -12.43
CA THR A 466 29.70 1.74 -11.38
C THR A 466 28.25 2.01 -11.01
N TYR A 467 27.93 1.86 -9.71
CA TYR A 467 26.62 2.12 -9.14
C TYR A 467 26.40 3.63 -8.88
N ILE A 468 25.38 4.20 -9.50
CA ILE A 468 25.15 5.67 -9.52
C ILE A 468 24.21 6.20 -8.42
N GLY A 469 23.55 5.31 -7.66
CA GLY A 469 22.64 5.69 -6.60
C GLY A 469 21.27 6.17 -7.11
N GLU A 470 20.46 6.66 -6.19
CA GLU A 470 19.12 7.15 -6.50
C GLU A 470 19.22 8.40 -7.40
N ARG A 471 18.48 8.38 -8.54
CA ARG A 471 18.46 9.45 -9.55
C ARG A 471 19.86 9.89 -10.00
N GLY A 472 20.85 8.99 -9.92
CA GLY A 472 22.23 9.33 -10.31
C GLY A 472 22.86 10.44 -9.46
N VAL A 473 22.61 10.46 -8.15
CA VAL A 473 23.08 11.50 -7.22
C VAL A 473 24.60 11.72 -7.26
N LYS A 474 25.35 10.70 -7.66
CA LYS A 474 26.81 10.74 -7.76
C LYS A 474 27.33 11.39 -9.06
N LEU A 475 26.46 11.72 -10.01
CA LEU A 475 26.80 12.25 -11.32
C LEU A 475 26.47 13.75 -11.41
N SER A 476 27.28 14.50 -12.17
CA SER A 476 26.96 15.88 -12.54
C SER A 476 25.77 15.94 -13.53
N GLY A 477 25.13 17.09 -13.66
CA GLY A 477 24.04 17.31 -14.61
C GLY A 477 24.41 16.92 -16.04
N GLY A 478 25.57 17.35 -16.52
CA GLY A 478 26.07 17.03 -17.84
C GLY A 478 26.38 15.52 -18.03
N GLN A 479 26.84 14.82 -16.98
CA GLN A 479 27.05 13.38 -17.04
C GLN A 479 25.73 12.62 -17.13
N LYS A 480 24.71 13.02 -16.37
CA LYS A 480 23.36 12.46 -16.47
C LYS A 480 22.77 12.65 -17.86
N GLN A 481 22.93 13.85 -18.40
CA GLN A 481 22.44 14.20 -19.74
C GLN A 481 23.11 13.35 -20.82
N ARG A 482 24.43 13.17 -20.77
CA ARG A 482 25.17 12.30 -21.70
C ARG A 482 24.78 10.82 -21.60
N ILE A 483 24.46 10.31 -20.40
CA ILE A 483 23.90 8.95 -20.24
C ILE A 483 22.52 8.85 -20.90
N SER A 484 21.66 9.86 -20.76
CA SER A 484 20.37 9.90 -21.44
C SER A 484 20.50 9.96 -22.95
N ILE A 485 21.45 10.71 -23.45
CA ILE A 485 21.78 10.77 -24.89
C ILE A 485 22.31 9.40 -25.36
N ALA A 486 23.17 8.72 -24.58
CA ALA A 486 23.64 7.37 -24.90
C ALA A 486 22.47 6.35 -25.02
N ARG A 487 21.43 6.47 -24.18
CA ARG A 487 20.18 5.68 -24.33
C ARG A 487 19.56 5.84 -25.71
N VAL A 488 19.50 7.08 -26.19
CA VAL A 488 18.89 7.40 -27.49
C VAL A 488 19.76 6.89 -28.64
N PHE A 489 21.08 7.05 -28.59
CA PHE A 489 21.99 6.47 -29.57
C PHE A 489 21.86 4.94 -29.62
N LEU A 490 21.73 4.28 -28.47
CA LEU A 490 21.56 2.84 -28.40
C LEU A 490 20.20 2.38 -28.97
N LYS A 491 19.15 3.17 -28.78
CA LYS A 491 17.82 2.93 -29.33
C LYS A 491 17.76 3.11 -30.85
N ASN A 492 18.57 4.01 -31.41
CA ASN A 492 18.65 4.36 -32.84
C ASN A 492 17.27 4.66 -33.49
N PRO A 493 16.52 5.64 -32.99
CA PRO A 493 15.16 5.95 -33.43
C PRO A 493 15.15 6.68 -34.77
N SER A 494 14.04 6.59 -35.53
CA SER A 494 13.82 7.37 -36.76
C SER A 494 13.50 8.84 -36.49
N ILE A 495 12.87 9.12 -35.35
CA ILE A 495 12.50 10.49 -34.91
C ILE A 495 13.19 10.76 -33.58
N LEU A 496 13.87 11.90 -33.49
CA LEU A 496 14.57 12.36 -32.29
C LEU A 496 13.93 13.64 -31.77
N ILE A 497 13.53 13.63 -30.49
CA ILE A 497 13.01 14.77 -29.78
C ILE A 497 14.00 15.18 -28.68
N LEU A 498 14.46 16.42 -28.73
CA LEU A 498 15.39 17.00 -27.78
C LEU A 498 14.72 18.18 -27.07
N ASP A 499 14.35 18.00 -25.80
CA ASP A 499 13.76 19.06 -24.99
C ASP A 499 14.82 19.62 -24.03
N GLU A 500 15.44 20.76 -24.42
CA GLU A 500 16.56 21.39 -23.73
C GLU A 500 17.73 20.42 -23.41
N ALA A 501 17.95 19.45 -24.27
CA ALA A 501 18.81 18.28 -24.04
C ALA A 501 20.32 18.63 -23.88
N THR A 502 20.73 19.86 -24.15
CA THR A 502 22.12 20.31 -24.05
C THR A 502 22.34 21.40 -23.01
N SER A 503 21.29 21.82 -22.29
CA SER A 503 21.31 22.93 -21.33
C SER A 503 22.32 22.79 -20.17
N ALA A 504 22.70 21.54 -19.82
CA ALA A 504 23.68 21.24 -18.77
C ALA A 504 25.07 20.86 -19.32
N LEU A 505 25.30 20.95 -20.65
CA LEU A 505 26.56 20.62 -21.29
C LEU A 505 27.41 21.91 -21.51
N ASP A 506 28.71 21.71 -21.51
CA ASP A 506 29.64 22.75 -22.00
C ASP A 506 29.67 22.77 -23.52
N ASN A 507 30.01 23.93 -24.11
CA ASN A 507 29.98 24.14 -25.56
C ASN A 507 30.82 23.12 -26.35
N ALA A 508 31.96 22.67 -25.82
CA ALA A 508 32.83 21.71 -26.51
C ALA A 508 32.17 20.31 -26.57
N THR A 509 31.59 19.88 -25.46
CA THR A 509 30.83 18.61 -25.38
C THR A 509 29.59 18.66 -26.26
N GLU A 510 28.88 19.80 -26.26
CA GLU A 510 27.69 19.99 -27.11
C GLU A 510 28.03 19.84 -28.60
N MET A 511 29.10 20.48 -29.07
CA MET A 511 29.54 20.34 -30.47
C MET A 511 29.85 18.89 -30.84
N LEU A 512 30.57 18.15 -29.99
CA LEU A 512 30.90 16.74 -30.25
C LEU A 512 29.66 15.83 -30.32
N ILE A 513 28.65 16.12 -29.52
CA ILE A 513 27.39 15.37 -29.54
C ILE A 513 26.57 15.73 -30.78
N GLN A 514 26.58 17.02 -31.20
CA GLN A 514 25.89 17.46 -32.40
C GLN A 514 26.50 16.85 -33.67
N GLU A 515 27.82 16.66 -33.71
CA GLU A 515 28.51 15.98 -34.81
C GLU A 515 28.17 14.47 -34.86
N SER A 516 27.90 13.84 -33.76
CA SER A 516 27.56 12.42 -33.64
C SER A 516 26.15 12.09 -34.06
#